data_74d9f7caefdf83f6e35cfc21b4a72584
#
_entry.id   74d9f7caefdf83f6e35cfc21b4a72584
#
_cell.length_a   1.000
_cell.length_b   1.000
_cell.length_c   1.000
_cell.angle_alpha   90.00
_cell.angle_beta   90.00
_cell.angle_gamma   90.00
#
_symmetry.space_group_name_H-M   'P 1'
#
loop_
_entity.id
_entity.type
_entity.pdbx_description
1 polymer ?
#
loop_
_entity_poly.entity_id
_entity_poly.type
_entity_poly.pdbx_seq_one_letter_code
_entity_poly.pdbx_strand_id
1 'polypeptide(L)'
;MTGQRRVIAGVLETAHRDHPDVEALYAKVTEIDPRISIATVYRTVKLLEESGILIRNEFADGRARYETADREHHDHLIDLSTGKVIEFCEPEIEALQEKLVKKLGYKIRFHRLEIYADPINTDKTD
;
A
#
# COMPACT_ATOMS: atom_id res chain seq x y z
N MET A 1 12.16 20.29 7.44
CA MET A 1 11.53 19.85 6.18
C MET A 1 11.16 21.03 5.33
N THR A 2 11.38 20.95 4.03
CA THR A 2 11.03 22.04 3.11
C THR A 2 9.51 22.13 2.92
N GLY A 3 9.03 23.28 2.41
CA GLY A 3 7.61 23.46 2.14
C GLY A 3 7.07 22.41 1.17
N GLN A 4 7.83 22.06 0.13
CA GLN A 4 7.41 21.06 -0.84
C GLN A 4 7.31 19.67 -0.22
N ARG A 5 8.26 19.32 0.65
CA ARG A 5 8.20 18.04 1.35
C ARG A 5 7.01 17.96 2.28
N ARG A 6 6.62 19.07 2.89
CA ARG A 6 5.42 19.10 3.74
C ARG A 6 4.16 18.84 2.95
N VAL A 7 4.07 19.39 1.73
CA VAL A 7 2.93 19.13 0.86
C VAL A 7 2.86 17.64 0.52
N ILE A 8 3.99 17.04 0.18
CA ILE A 8 4.04 15.62 -0.17
C ILE A 8 3.66 14.76 1.03
N ALA A 9 4.20 15.06 2.21
CA ALA A 9 3.87 14.30 3.42
C ALA A 9 2.40 14.43 3.78
N GLY A 10 1.83 15.62 3.62
CA GLY A 10 0.42 15.84 3.88
C GLY A 10 -0.50 15.06 2.95
N VAL A 11 -0.13 14.98 1.68
CA VAL A 11 -0.89 14.16 0.72
C VAL A 11 -0.82 12.69 1.12
N LEU A 12 0.35 12.21 1.53
CA LEU A 12 0.51 10.82 1.96
C LEU A 12 -0.35 10.48 3.17
N GLU A 13 -0.53 11.40 4.11
CA GLU A 13 -1.35 11.17 5.28
C GLU A 13 -2.80 10.82 4.92
N THR A 14 -3.31 11.38 3.83
CA THR A 14 -4.68 11.11 3.40
C THR A 14 -4.75 10.04 2.32
N ALA A 15 -3.71 9.91 1.51
CA ALA A 15 -3.71 9.03 0.36
C ALA A 15 -3.18 7.61 0.63
N HIS A 16 -2.52 7.39 1.77
CA HIS A 16 -1.86 6.09 2.01
C HIS A 16 -2.83 4.91 2.00
N ARG A 17 -4.09 5.14 2.30
CA ARG A 17 -5.10 4.07 2.28
C ARG A 17 -5.37 3.55 0.88
N ASP A 18 -5.11 4.37 -0.13
CA ASP A 18 -5.27 3.97 -1.52
C ASP A 18 -4.00 3.29 -2.04
N HIS A 19 -2.97 3.15 -1.21
CA HIS A 19 -1.69 2.55 -1.57
C HIS A 19 -1.14 3.16 -2.86
N PRO A 20 -0.87 4.47 -2.87
CA PRO A 20 -0.45 5.14 -4.10
C PRO A 20 0.94 4.70 -4.53
N ASP A 21 1.16 4.61 -5.84
CA ASP A 21 2.52 4.60 -6.38
C ASP A 21 2.98 6.06 -6.51
N VAL A 22 4.23 6.25 -6.93
CA VAL A 22 4.79 7.60 -7.00
C VAL A 22 4.05 8.46 -8.01
N GLU A 23 3.60 7.88 -9.11
CA GLU A 23 2.88 8.65 -10.14
C GLU A 23 1.51 9.11 -9.66
N ALA A 24 0.78 8.24 -8.96
CA ALA A 24 -0.50 8.61 -8.38
C ALA A 24 -0.31 9.69 -7.31
N LEU A 25 0.74 9.58 -6.51
CA LEU A 25 1.06 10.57 -5.50
C LEU A 25 1.42 11.90 -6.14
N TYR A 26 2.23 11.88 -7.21
CA TYR A 26 2.61 13.08 -7.94
C TYR A 26 1.38 13.80 -8.51
N ALA A 27 0.42 13.06 -9.05
CA ALA A 27 -0.80 13.65 -9.59
C ALA A 27 -1.58 14.42 -8.51
N LYS A 28 -1.66 13.87 -7.30
CA LYS A 28 -2.34 14.55 -6.18
C LYS A 28 -1.55 15.75 -5.69
N VAL A 29 -0.24 15.63 -5.64
CA VAL A 29 0.65 16.70 -5.17
C VAL A 29 0.58 17.91 -6.11
N THR A 30 0.55 17.69 -7.43
CA THR A 30 0.51 18.78 -8.38
C THR A 30 -0.82 19.53 -8.40
N GLU A 31 -1.89 18.91 -7.90
CA GLU A 31 -3.15 19.63 -7.72
C GLU A 31 -3.03 20.71 -6.65
N ILE A 32 -2.16 20.49 -5.67
CA ILE A 32 -1.95 21.44 -4.58
C ILE A 32 -0.87 22.44 -4.96
N ASP A 33 0.25 21.97 -5.48
CA ASP A 33 1.37 22.83 -5.87
C ASP A 33 2.00 22.32 -7.16
N PRO A 34 1.61 22.91 -8.31
CA PRO A 34 2.12 22.44 -9.61
C PRO A 34 3.60 22.70 -9.84
N ARG A 35 4.27 23.42 -8.92
CA ARG A 35 5.72 23.65 -9.04
C ARG A 35 6.55 22.47 -8.56
N ILE A 36 5.95 21.52 -7.84
CA ILE A 36 6.66 20.36 -7.32
C ILE A 36 6.93 19.40 -8.47
N SER A 37 8.19 19.02 -8.66
CA SER A 37 8.56 18.08 -9.72
C SER A 37 8.40 16.63 -9.26
N ILE A 38 8.29 15.73 -10.22
CA ILE A 38 8.22 14.30 -9.89
C ILE A 38 9.51 13.84 -9.23
N ALA A 39 10.65 14.43 -9.60
CA ALA A 39 11.93 14.08 -8.96
C ALA A 39 11.91 14.41 -7.47
N THR A 40 11.29 15.54 -7.10
CA THR A 40 11.15 15.91 -5.69
C THR A 40 10.25 14.91 -4.95
N VAL A 41 9.18 14.45 -5.59
CA VAL A 41 8.31 13.44 -5.00
C VAL A 41 9.08 12.15 -4.77
N TYR A 42 9.84 11.66 -5.75
CA TYR A 42 10.67 10.47 -5.59
C TYR A 42 11.64 10.59 -4.43
N ARG A 43 12.36 11.71 -4.36
CA ARG A 43 13.35 11.91 -3.29
C ARG A 43 12.70 11.96 -1.92
N THR A 44 11.55 12.59 -1.81
CA THR A 44 10.83 12.71 -0.54
C THR A 44 10.30 11.36 -0.08
N VAL A 45 9.70 10.59 -0.99
CA VAL A 45 9.20 9.25 -0.70
C VAL A 45 10.34 8.35 -0.22
N LYS A 46 11.48 8.40 -0.91
CA LYS A 46 12.65 7.60 -0.52
C LYS A 46 13.14 7.98 0.87
N LEU A 47 13.19 9.27 1.17
CA LEU A 47 13.60 9.75 2.49
C LEU A 47 12.66 9.24 3.58
N LEU A 48 11.35 9.29 3.34
CA LEU A 48 10.36 8.83 4.32
C LEU A 48 10.41 7.32 4.50
N GLU A 49 10.69 6.59 3.45
CA GLU A 49 10.88 5.15 3.52
C GLU A 49 12.13 4.81 4.34
N GLU A 50 13.23 5.46 4.06
CA GLU A 50 14.49 5.24 4.79
C GLU A 50 14.38 5.62 6.26
N SER A 51 13.52 6.58 6.57
CA SER A 51 13.29 7.01 7.95
C SER A 51 12.31 6.11 8.70
N GLY A 52 11.74 5.10 8.03
CA GLY A 52 10.79 4.20 8.66
C GLY A 52 9.37 4.74 8.77
N ILE A 53 9.08 5.88 8.14
CA ILE A 53 7.73 6.48 8.18
C ILE A 53 6.81 5.82 7.15
N LEU A 54 7.37 5.43 6.00
CA LEU A 54 6.63 4.76 4.95
C LEU A 54 7.12 3.33 4.76
N ILE A 55 6.20 2.47 4.39
CA ILE A 55 6.49 1.12 3.94
C ILE A 55 6.26 1.08 2.43
N ARG A 56 7.21 0.49 1.72
CA ARG A 56 7.09 0.25 0.29
C ARG A 56 6.68 -1.20 0.06
N ASN A 57 5.55 -1.38 -0.60
CA ASN A 57 5.07 -2.72 -0.96
C ASN A 57 5.26 -2.94 -2.45
N GLU A 58 6.01 -3.98 -2.80
CA GLU A 58 6.12 -4.40 -4.20
C GLU A 58 5.26 -5.63 -4.38
N PHE A 59 4.18 -5.48 -5.12
CA PHE A 59 3.28 -6.58 -5.41
C PHE A 59 3.66 -7.25 -6.73
N ALA A 60 3.04 -8.39 -7.02
CA ALA A 60 3.41 -9.18 -8.18
C ALA A 60 3.10 -8.50 -9.52
N ASP A 61 2.33 -7.41 -9.52
CA ASP A 61 2.08 -6.64 -10.72
C ASP A 61 3.26 -5.71 -11.09
N GLY A 62 4.32 -5.73 -10.30
CA GLY A 62 5.54 -4.98 -10.58
C GLY A 62 5.51 -3.52 -10.14
N ARG A 63 4.43 -3.07 -9.51
CA ARG A 63 4.31 -1.68 -9.09
C ARG A 63 4.60 -1.56 -7.60
N ALA A 64 5.43 -0.57 -7.25
CA ALA A 64 5.69 -0.24 -5.85
C ALA A 64 4.63 0.73 -5.36
N ARG A 65 4.02 0.44 -4.22
CA ARG A 65 3.01 1.29 -3.60
C ARG A 65 3.40 1.57 -2.17
N TYR A 66 2.88 2.65 -1.62
CA TYR A 66 3.33 3.15 -0.33
C TYR A 66 2.18 3.27 0.67
N GLU A 67 2.49 3.03 1.94
CA GLU A 67 1.55 3.24 3.04
C GLU A 67 2.33 3.65 4.27
N THR A 68 1.64 4.19 5.27
CA THR A 68 2.31 4.58 6.52
C THR A 68 2.66 3.34 7.33
N ALA A 69 3.79 3.42 8.06
CA ALA A 69 4.35 2.25 8.74
C ALA A 69 3.70 1.92 10.07
N ASP A 70 2.99 2.86 10.68
CA ASP A 70 2.47 2.71 12.03
C ASP A 70 1.04 2.19 12.06
N ARG A 71 0.72 1.25 11.20
CA ARG A 71 -0.63 0.70 11.08
C ARG A 71 -0.67 -0.74 11.56
N GLU A 72 -1.86 -1.15 12.03
CA GLU A 72 -2.07 -2.52 12.41
C GLU A 72 -1.92 -3.45 11.22
N HIS A 73 -1.61 -4.70 11.49
CA HIS A 73 -1.46 -5.70 10.45
C HIS A 73 -2.72 -5.80 9.59
N HIS A 74 -2.54 -5.83 8.31
CA HIS A 74 -3.61 -6.09 7.36
C HIS A 74 -3.02 -6.81 6.16
N ASP A 75 -3.90 -7.48 5.42
CA ASP A 75 -3.54 -8.19 4.21
C ASP A 75 -4.04 -7.40 3.01
N HIS A 76 -3.65 -7.80 1.82
CA HIS A 76 -3.93 -7.03 0.62
C HIS A 76 -4.59 -7.89 -0.45
N LEU A 77 -5.62 -7.33 -1.09
CA LEU A 77 -6.17 -7.89 -2.32
C LEU A 77 -5.89 -6.90 -3.43
N ILE A 78 -5.29 -7.37 -4.50
CA ILE A 78 -4.95 -6.53 -5.65
C ILE A 78 -5.91 -6.84 -6.78
N ASP A 79 -6.68 -5.80 -7.18
CA ASP A 79 -7.59 -5.91 -8.31
C ASP A 79 -6.79 -5.82 -9.59
N LEU A 80 -6.69 -6.91 -10.33
CA LEU A 80 -5.88 -6.97 -11.53
C LEU A 80 -6.42 -6.12 -12.67
N SER A 81 -7.72 -5.79 -12.64
CA SER A 81 -8.30 -4.98 -13.71
C SER A 81 -7.99 -3.49 -13.56
N THR A 82 -7.81 -3.00 -12.35
CA THR A 82 -7.60 -1.58 -12.09
C THR A 82 -6.28 -1.25 -11.43
N GLY A 83 -5.63 -2.25 -10.82
CA GLY A 83 -4.44 -2.03 -9.99
C GLY A 83 -4.76 -1.53 -8.59
N LYS A 84 -6.04 -1.42 -8.25
CA LYS A 84 -6.44 -0.95 -6.93
C LYS A 84 -6.10 -1.98 -5.86
N VAL A 85 -5.67 -1.50 -4.70
CA VAL A 85 -5.35 -2.36 -3.55
C VAL A 85 -6.43 -2.20 -2.49
N ILE A 86 -6.96 -3.32 -2.03
CA ILE A 86 -7.98 -3.35 -0.99
C ILE A 86 -7.35 -4.02 0.24
N GLU A 87 -7.43 -3.35 1.38
CA GLU A 87 -6.94 -3.90 2.64
C GLU A 87 -8.02 -4.73 3.30
N PHE A 88 -7.62 -5.82 3.92
CA PHE A 88 -8.56 -6.60 4.72
C PHE A 88 -7.83 -7.26 5.88
N CYS A 89 -8.57 -7.64 6.91
CA CYS A 89 -8.07 -8.46 7.99
C CYS A 89 -9.20 -9.40 8.37
N GLU A 90 -9.01 -10.69 8.12
CA GLU A 90 -10.05 -11.68 8.37
C GLU A 90 -9.61 -12.58 9.53
N PRO A 91 -10.30 -12.50 10.69
CA PRO A 91 -9.89 -13.29 11.85
C PRO A 91 -9.83 -14.79 11.62
N GLU A 92 -10.68 -15.32 10.76
CA GLU A 92 -10.67 -16.76 10.47
C GLU A 92 -9.40 -17.19 9.73
N ILE A 93 -8.90 -16.36 8.82
CA ILE A 93 -7.65 -16.62 8.13
C ILE A 93 -6.49 -16.56 9.12
N GLU A 94 -6.47 -15.55 9.98
CA GLU A 94 -5.41 -15.39 10.97
C GLU A 94 -5.37 -16.59 11.90
N ALA A 95 -6.51 -17.03 12.39
CA ALA A 95 -6.59 -18.17 13.30
C ALA A 95 -6.13 -19.47 12.62
N LEU A 96 -6.50 -19.65 11.36
CA LEU A 96 -6.11 -20.85 10.63
C LEU A 96 -4.62 -20.91 10.39
N GLN A 97 -4.00 -19.77 10.08
CA GLN A 97 -2.55 -19.70 9.90
C GLN A 97 -1.81 -20.03 11.19
N GLU A 98 -2.26 -19.49 12.31
CA GLU A 98 -1.65 -19.78 13.61
C GLU A 98 -1.76 -21.25 13.96
N LYS A 99 -2.91 -21.84 13.72
CA LYS A 99 -3.15 -23.26 13.99
C LYS A 99 -2.23 -24.14 13.14
N LEU A 100 -2.10 -23.83 11.87
CA LEU A 100 -1.24 -24.57 10.96
C LEU A 100 0.21 -24.50 11.38
N VAL A 101 0.69 -23.31 11.68
CA VAL A 101 2.10 -23.08 12.01
C VAL A 101 2.45 -23.77 13.33
N LYS A 102 1.54 -23.72 14.30
CA LYS A 102 1.72 -24.41 15.59
C LYS A 102 1.77 -25.93 15.39
N LYS A 103 0.92 -26.45 14.51
CA LYS A 103 0.88 -27.87 14.19
C LYS A 103 2.21 -28.32 13.58
N LEU A 104 2.89 -27.44 12.86
CA LEU A 104 4.21 -27.71 12.27
C LEU A 104 5.35 -27.51 13.27
N GLY A 105 5.05 -27.05 14.49
CA GLY A 105 6.04 -26.87 15.55
C GLY A 105 6.65 -25.48 15.58
N TYR A 106 5.98 -24.49 15.04
CA TYR A 106 6.52 -23.14 14.94
C TYR A 106 5.57 -22.10 15.49
N LYS A 107 6.05 -20.87 15.61
CA LYS A 107 5.29 -19.72 16.05
C LYS A 107 5.47 -18.63 14.98
N ILE A 108 4.36 -18.02 14.56
CA ILE A 108 4.43 -16.97 13.54
C ILE A 108 5.06 -15.72 14.12
N ARG A 109 6.03 -15.14 13.43
CA ARG A 109 6.56 -13.82 13.76
C ARG A 109 5.85 -12.74 12.98
N PHE A 110 5.63 -12.97 11.70
CA PHE A 110 4.83 -12.11 10.84
C PHE A 110 4.49 -12.89 9.57
N HIS A 111 3.51 -12.43 8.84
CA HIS A 111 3.20 -13.01 7.54
C HIS A 111 2.73 -11.92 6.59
N ARG A 112 2.74 -12.26 5.31
CA ARG A 112 2.16 -11.42 4.28
C ARG A 112 1.21 -12.29 3.48
N LEU A 113 0.02 -11.78 3.23
CA LEU A 113 -0.96 -12.45 2.37
C LEU A 113 -1.39 -11.46 1.30
N GLU A 114 -1.19 -11.83 0.05
CA GLU A 114 -1.56 -11.01 -1.10
C GLU A 114 -2.41 -11.87 -2.00
N ILE A 115 -3.60 -11.40 -2.29
CA ILE A 115 -4.52 -12.09 -3.20
C ILE A 115 -4.65 -11.25 -4.46
N TYR A 116 -4.43 -11.87 -5.60
CA TYR A 116 -4.52 -11.20 -6.91
C TYR A 116 -5.78 -11.72 -7.57
N ALA A 117 -6.73 -10.82 -7.83
CA ALA A 117 -8.06 -11.24 -8.21
C ALA A 117 -8.69 -10.34 -9.26
N ASP A 118 -9.68 -10.87 -9.93
CA ASP A 118 -10.50 -10.10 -10.85
C ASP A 118 -11.87 -9.88 -10.23
N PRO A 119 -12.50 -8.73 -10.48
CA PRO A 119 -13.86 -8.52 -9.98
C PRO A 119 -14.80 -9.58 -10.49
N ILE A 120 -15.73 -10.00 -9.64
CA ILE A 120 -16.76 -10.90 -10.08
C ILE A 120 -17.64 -10.13 -11.06
N ASN A 121 -17.83 -10.68 -12.25
CA ASN A 121 -18.67 -10.03 -13.23
C ASN A 121 -20.13 -10.26 -12.87
N THR A 122 -20.77 -9.27 -12.32
CA THR A 122 -22.16 -9.37 -11.92
C THR A 122 -23.09 -8.74 -12.92
N ASP A 123 -22.55 -8.20 -14.01
CA ASP A 123 -23.37 -7.64 -15.00
C ASP A 123 -24.06 -8.64 -15.67
N LYS A 124 -24.53 -9.14 -15.60
CA LYS A 124 -25.10 -10.02 -16.26
C LYS A 124 -25.28 -9.87 -17.52
N THR A 125 -24.93 -9.24 -17.97
CA THR A 125 -25.02 -9.15 -19.17
C THR A 125 -24.34 -9.80 -19.77
N ASP A 126 -24.14 -10.06 -19.43
CA ASP A 126 -23.27 -10.75 -19.89
C ASP A 126 -23.76 -11.56 -20.45
#